data_888a13803de84d36167b077c441dba10
#
_entry.id   888a13803de84d36167b077c441dba10
#
_cell.length_a   1.000
_cell.length_b   1.000
_cell.length_c   1.000
_cell.angle_alpha   90.00
_cell.angle_beta   90.00
_cell.angle_gamma   90.00
#
_symmetry.space_group_name_H-M   'P 1'
#
loop_
_entity.id
_entity.type
_entity.pdbx_description
1 polymer ?
#
loop_
_entity_poly.entity_id
_entity_poly.type
_entity_poly.pdbx_seq_one_letter_code
_entity_poly.pdbx_strand_id
1 'polypeptide(L)'
;MKIYKYVIATTFALFSLILGSCKKSYLEVIPKGNIVAVTYDDYNKLMNGSNFYMLGGGNVGIYTPAAIMGDEVSAEAYAYNIPYSAYPGARAMFQWEADVFTLVDQPNDRNSSRAQFMSFLLGNLYTINKVINEAASSTGGTEQQKVQLKAEAMAQRAFTNFQLVNYFTKPYNASTAGSDPGFPIIKTADITVATFDRGTVQGNYDFMISDLTEAIANLPVQSAVQTRISKGAAEAMLGKIYLFMGKYNEALTMLNKAFTDMAAMKTPPTLYDYNVTMASGGSFLPIDPYYGPNSPFTNASDTKESLWAVFTYAGTYGGNQFPTDFLTIPSKTIGLFSANDWRLKFYSNLRSDQKTEIPGGRLQRTNLKFIRIGVELPDLILLRAEAEARTGNLSGAVADVTTLRTHRIPAAEAAVPASVTTDNVALVKFIIEERIREFAVEGHHWFDMRRLSTDPIFSGQPAAKHFLYTDATQATTYTLTPNRLTLRLPPSYVVQNPGMVNNP
;
A
#
# COMPACT_ATOMS: atom_id res chain seq x y z
N MET A 1 -18.75 -7.93 80.57
CA MET A 1 -19.63 -7.92 79.38
C MET A 1 -19.84 -6.56 78.72
N LYS A 2 -19.83 -5.44 79.40
CA LYS A 2 -19.99 -4.10 78.78
C LYS A 2 -18.74 -3.63 77.97
N ILE A 3 -17.53 -3.92 78.38
CA ILE A 3 -16.29 -3.51 77.69
C ILE A 3 -16.14 -4.20 76.34
N TYR A 4 -16.51 -5.45 76.16
CA TYR A 4 -16.44 -6.19 74.88
C TYR A 4 -17.35 -5.59 73.79
N LYS A 5 -18.50 -5.01 74.16
CA LYS A 5 -19.38 -4.36 73.18
C LYS A 5 -18.81 -3.05 72.65
N TYR A 6 -18.08 -2.33 73.44
CA TYR A 6 -17.42 -1.07 72.98
C TYR A 6 -16.21 -1.33 72.08
N VAL A 7 -15.43 -2.39 72.37
CA VAL A 7 -14.30 -2.79 71.53
C VAL A 7 -14.79 -3.26 70.16
N ILE A 8 -15.84 -4.06 70.06
CA ILE A 8 -16.41 -4.51 68.78
C ILE A 8 -17.01 -3.33 68.00
N ALA A 9 -17.68 -2.37 68.66
CA ALA A 9 -18.26 -1.22 68.02
C ALA A 9 -17.19 -0.25 67.48
N THR A 10 -16.08 -0.08 68.20
CA THR A 10 -14.94 0.77 67.74
C THR A 10 -14.15 0.11 66.61
N THR A 11 -13.98 -1.21 66.66
CA THR A 11 -13.30 -1.93 65.57
C THR A 11 -14.14 -1.92 64.28
N PHE A 12 -15.45 -2.02 64.40
CA PHE A 12 -16.36 -1.93 63.22
C PHE A 12 -16.43 -0.51 62.62
N ALA A 13 -16.39 0.53 63.47
CA ALA A 13 -16.35 1.92 63.04
C ALA A 13 -15.01 2.27 62.37
N LEU A 14 -13.86 1.72 62.86
CA LEU A 14 -12.56 1.89 62.21
C LEU A 14 -12.51 1.16 60.86
N PHE A 15 -13.12 -0.02 60.74
CA PHE A 15 -13.17 -0.81 59.49
C PHE A 15 -14.05 -0.14 58.40
N SER A 16 -15.10 0.57 58.84
CA SER A 16 -16.01 1.32 57.94
C SER A 16 -15.34 2.60 57.37
N LEU A 17 -14.37 3.16 58.04
CA LEU A 17 -13.62 4.33 57.57
C LEU A 17 -12.55 3.98 56.52
N ILE A 18 -12.13 2.71 56.42
CA ILE A 18 -11.14 2.25 55.45
C ILE A 18 -11.80 1.96 54.07
N LEU A 19 -13.09 1.72 54.00
CA LEU A 19 -13.84 1.40 52.79
C LEU A 19 -14.23 2.64 51.96
N GLY A 20 -14.01 3.84 52.47
CA GLY A 20 -14.40 5.11 51.80
C GLY A 20 -13.28 5.77 50.98
N SER A 21 -12.09 5.20 50.88
CA SER A 21 -10.91 5.90 50.33
C SER A 21 -10.46 5.43 48.93
N CYS A 22 -11.33 4.79 48.16
CA CYS A 22 -11.04 4.63 46.75
C CYS A 22 -11.66 5.79 45.95
N LYS A 23 -10.93 6.91 45.86
CA LYS A 23 -11.25 7.92 44.85
C LYS A 23 -11.06 7.29 43.48
N LYS A 24 -12.07 7.33 42.62
CA LYS A 24 -12.02 6.91 41.20
C LYS A 24 -10.77 7.47 40.48
N SER A 25 -10.26 8.63 40.90
CA SER A 25 -9.07 9.28 40.35
C SER A 25 -7.76 8.49 40.53
N TYR A 26 -7.70 7.48 41.40
CA TYR A 26 -6.48 6.64 41.52
C TYR A 26 -6.37 5.57 40.44
N LEU A 27 -7.50 5.20 39.81
CA LEU A 27 -7.55 4.28 38.66
C LEU A 27 -7.42 5.02 37.32
N GLU A 28 -7.46 6.35 37.33
CA GLU A 28 -7.28 7.22 36.16
C GLU A 28 -5.83 7.75 36.02
N VAL A 29 -4.84 6.94 36.42
CA VAL A 29 -3.44 7.28 36.16
C VAL A 29 -3.20 7.12 34.67
N ILE A 30 -3.25 8.24 33.96
CA ILE A 30 -2.78 8.32 32.57
C ILE A 30 -1.31 7.89 32.57
N PRO A 31 -0.92 6.81 31.91
CA PRO A 31 0.48 6.41 31.84
C PRO A 31 1.32 7.59 31.35
N LYS A 32 2.40 7.93 32.05
CA LYS A 32 3.29 9.00 31.63
C LYS A 32 3.75 8.74 30.19
N GLY A 33 3.39 9.64 29.28
CA GLY A 33 3.71 9.53 27.86
C GLY A 33 2.54 9.16 26.93
N ASN A 34 1.36 8.79 27.47
CA ASN A 34 0.15 8.60 26.66
C ASN A 34 -0.86 9.71 26.95
N ILE A 35 -1.23 10.47 25.94
CA ILE A 35 -2.29 11.47 26.02
C ILE A 35 -3.61 10.78 25.67
N VAL A 36 -4.60 10.83 26.57
CA VAL A 36 -5.98 10.49 26.22
C VAL A 36 -6.52 11.63 25.36
N ALA A 37 -6.86 11.35 24.11
CA ALA A 37 -7.43 12.36 23.23
C ALA A 37 -8.81 12.80 23.75
N VAL A 38 -9.00 14.11 23.96
CA VAL A 38 -10.23 14.74 24.44
C VAL A 38 -10.63 15.91 23.56
N THR A 39 -9.64 16.66 23.06
CA THR A 39 -9.87 17.85 22.23
C THR A 39 -9.79 17.51 20.74
N TYR A 40 -10.40 18.34 19.89
CA TYR A 40 -10.24 18.29 18.45
C TYR A 40 -8.73 18.24 18.05
N ASP A 41 -7.90 19.05 18.68
CA ASP A 41 -6.46 19.10 18.39
C ASP A 41 -5.76 17.78 18.71
N ASP A 42 -6.18 17.08 19.77
CA ASP A 42 -5.62 15.77 20.10
C ASP A 42 -5.94 14.76 18.98
N TYR A 43 -7.22 14.67 18.53
CA TYR A 43 -7.61 13.78 17.45
C TYR A 43 -6.96 14.18 16.11
N ASN A 44 -6.83 15.49 15.84
CA ASN A 44 -6.13 15.97 14.65
C ASN A 44 -4.63 15.61 14.67
N LYS A 45 -3.97 15.67 15.81
CA LYS A 45 -2.59 15.21 15.98
C LYS A 45 -2.44 13.71 15.78
N LEU A 46 -3.41 12.89 16.20
CA LEU A 46 -3.42 11.46 15.92
C LEU A 46 -3.34 11.19 14.41
N MET A 47 -4.12 11.93 13.60
CA MET A 47 -4.11 11.79 12.13
C MET A 47 -2.84 12.31 11.46
N ASN A 48 -1.99 13.05 12.16
CA ASN A 48 -0.65 13.45 11.69
C ASN A 48 0.45 12.42 12.03
N GLY A 49 0.09 11.31 12.66
CA GLY A 49 1.03 10.24 12.99
C GLY A 49 1.73 9.70 11.75
N SER A 50 3.05 9.54 11.82
CA SER A 50 3.86 9.01 10.70
C SER A 50 3.39 7.64 10.22
N ASN A 51 2.75 6.85 11.08
CA ASN A 51 2.20 5.53 10.75
C ASN A 51 1.15 5.56 9.61
N PHE A 52 0.53 6.72 9.35
CA PHE A 52 -0.50 6.84 8.31
C PHE A 52 0.06 7.14 6.93
N TYR A 53 1.22 7.77 6.85
CA TYR A 53 1.84 8.11 5.57
C TYR A 53 3.19 7.44 5.33
N MET A 54 3.80 6.85 6.37
CA MET A 54 5.02 6.06 6.26
C MET A 54 4.75 4.67 6.88
N LEU A 55 4.18 3.79 6.08
CA LEU A 55 3.87 2.45 6.55
C LEU A 55 5.17 1.72 6.88
N GLY A 56 5.29 1.32 8.15
CA GLY A 56 6.50 0.68 8.63
C GLY A 56 7.49 1.56 9.38
N GLY A 57 7.12 2.82 9.66
CA GLY A 57 7.85 3.68 10.60
C GLY A 57 9.23 4.17 10.16
N GLY A 58 9.60 4.07 8.90
CA GLY A 58 10.88 4.59 8.37
C GLY A 58 12.15 3.89 8.85
N ASN A 59 12.03 2.90 9.71
CA ASN A 59 13.13 2.07 10.21
C ASN A 59 12.89 0.61 9.86
N VAL A 60 13.75 0.09 9.01
CA VAL A 60 14.11 -1.33 8.86
C VAL A 60 12.97 -2.34 8.79
N GLY A 61 12.67 -2.85 7.60
CA GLY A 61 12.22 -4.24 7.47
C GLY A 61 10.74 -4.48 7.24
N ILE A 62 9.91 -3.46 7.02
CA ILE A 62 8.57 -3.68 6.53
C ILE A 62 8.60 -3.52 5.01
N TYR A 63 8.85 -4.63 4.36
CA TYR A 63 8.76 -4.71 2.92
C TYR A 63 7.30 -4.84 2.50
N THR A 64 7.02 -4.28 1.35
CA THR A 64 5.75 -4.47 0.68
C THR A 64 5.77 -5.83 -0.01
N PRO A 65 4.97 -6.82 0.41
CA PRO A 65 4.93 -8.13 -0.24
C PRO A 65 4.73 -8.01 -1.75
N ALA A 66 3.92 -7.06 -2.17
CA ALA A 66 3.59 -6.81 -3.56
C ALA A 66 4.83 -6.55 -4.44
N ALA A 67 5.87 -5.87 -3.94
CA ALA A 67 7.08 -5.60 -4.71
C ALA A 67 7.90 -6.86 -5.03
N ILE A 68 7.67 -7.95 -4.29
CA ILE A 68 8.39 -9.22 -4.43
C ILE A 68 7.59 -10.22 -5.27
N MET A 69 6.27 -10.07 -5.31
CA MET A 69 5.36 -11.11 -5.81
C MET A 69 4.90 -10.91 -7.26
N GLY A 70 5.17 -9.76 -7.88
CA GLY A 70 4.83 -9.50 -9.28
C GLY A 70 5.76 -10.24 -10.25
N ASP A 71 5.26 -10.70 -11.41
CA ASP A 71 6.03 -11.47 -12.39
C ASP A 71 6.92 -10.61 -13.30
N GLU A 72 6.95 -9.32 -13.06
CA GLU A 72 7.88 -8.36 -13.68
C GLU A 72 9.30 -8.46 -13.13
N VAL A 73 9.49 -9.19 -12.02
CA VAL A 73 10.80 -9.34 -11.36
C VAL A 73 11.39 -10.74 -11.50
N SER A 74 12.70 -10.83 -11.33
CA SER A 74 13.49 -12.05 -11.16
C SER A 74 14.43 -11.88 -9.97
N ALA A 75 15.19 -12.91 -9.62
CA ALA A 75 16.14 -12.87 -8.53
C ALA A 75 17.52 -13.35 -8.95
N GLU A 76 18.55 -12.82 -8.28
CA GLU A 76 19.94 -13.23 -8.45
C GLU A 76 20.41 -14.08 -7.27
N ALA A 77 20.84 -15.31 -7.52
CA ALA A 77 21.23 -16.27 -6.49
C ALA A 77 22.36 -15.77 -5.57
N TYR A 78 23.28 -14.97 -6.08
CA TYR A 78 24.35 -14.41 -5.26
C TYR A 78 23.86 -13.50 -4.15
N ALA A 79 22.75 -12.74 -4.37
CA ALA A 79 22.12 -11.89 -3.36
C ALA A 79 21.02 -12.65 -2.58
N TYR A 80 20.24 -13.48 -3.28
CA TYR A 80 19.16 -14.27 -2.71
C TYR A 80 19.63 -15.25 -1.62
N ASN A 81 20.83 -15.85 -1.79
CA ASN A 81 21.37 -16.86 -0.88
C ASN A 81 22.17 -16.28 0.29
N ILE A 82 22.31 -14.94 0.39
CA ILE A 82 23.05 -14.34 1.51
C ILE A 82 22.33 -14.64 2.83
N PRO A 83 23.04 -15.22 3.84
CA PRO A 83 22.42 -15.62 5.11
C PRO A 83 21.77 -14.47 5.87
N TYR A 84 22.27 -13.24 5.69
CA TYR A 84 21.76 -12.01 6.31
C TYR A 84 20.62 -11.36 5.55
N SER A 85 20.16 -11.91 4.43
CA SER A 85 18.84 -11.51 3.95
C SER A 85 17.83 -11.91 5.04
N ALA A 86 17.70 -11.00 6.00
CA ALA A 86 17.09 -11.20 7.31
C ALA A 86 15.57 -11.45 7.25
N TYR A 87 15.07 -11.83 6.09
CA TYR A 87 13.66 -11.95 5.83
C TYR A 87 13.35 -13.26 5.12
N PRO A 88 13.32 -14.37 5.87
CA PRO A 88 12.94 -15.67 5.30
C PRO A 88 11.58 -15.60 4.58
N GLY A 89 10.66 -14.76 5.06
CA GLY A 89 9.39 -14.51 4.41
C GLY A 89 9.51 -13.89 2.99
N ALA A 90 10.54 -13.08 2.70
CA ALA A 90 10.72 -12.52 1.38
C ALA A 90 11.04 -13.58 0.31
N ARG A 91 11.83 -14.59 0.68
CA ARG A 91 12.11 -15.73 -0.21
C ARG A 91 10.86 -16.57 -0.46
N ALA A 92 10.11 -16.87 0.59
CA ALA A 92 8.85 -17.59 0.49
C ALA A 92 7.84 -16.84 -0.39
N MET A 93 7.78 -15.50 -0.30
CA MET A 93 6.96 -14.65 -1.17
C MET A 93 7.43 -14.69 -2.62
N PHE A 94 8.74 -14.61 -2.87
CA PHE A 94 9.29 -14.73 -4.22
C PHE A 94 9.03 -16.12 -4.84
N GLN A 95 8.99 -17.15 -4.03
CA GLN A 95 8.67 -18.52 -4.47
C GLN A 95 7.17 -18.78 -4.56
N TRP A 96 6.32 -17.83 -4.14
CA TRP A 96 4.88 -17.99 -3.98
C TRP A 96 4.49 -19.20 -3.10
N GLU A 97 5.22 -19.40 -2.01
CA GLU A 97 4.90 -20.45 -1.05
C GLU A 97 3.58 -20.17 -0.31
N ALA A 98 2.99 -21.23 0.24
CA ALA A 98 1.74 -21.10 1.00
C ALA A 98 1.95 -20.34 2.31
N ASP A 99 2.98 -20.69 3.06
CA ASP A 99 3.18 -20.29 4.45
C ASP A 99 4.26 -19.21 4.59
N VAL A 100 4.10 -18.12 3.84
CA VAL A 100 5.07 -17.00 3.79
C VAL A 100 5.33 -16.35 5.15
N PHE A 101 4.43 -16.47 6.10
CA PHE A 101 4.55 -15.87 7.44
C PHE A 101 5.03 -16.85 8.50
N THR A 102 5.04 -18.15 8.26
CA THR A 102 5.34 -19.18 9.29
C THR A 102 6.72 -18.98 9.93
N LEU A 103 7.70 -18.50 9.16
CA LEU A 103 9.06 -18.28 9.67
C LEU A 103 9.22 -16.97 10.45
N VAL A 104 8.30 -16.02 10.30
CA VAL A 104 8.39 -14.67 10.89
C VAL A 104 7.28 -14.38 11.90
N ASP A 105 6.24 -15.20 11.96
CA ASP A 105 5.10 -15.03 12.84
C ASP A 105 4.88 -16.30 13.67
N GLN A 106 5.65 -16.42 14.74
CA GLN A 106 5.51 -17.54 15.68
C GLN A 106 4.57 -17.14 16.82
N PRO A 107 3.42 -17.81 17.00
CA PRO A 107 2.35 -17.38 17.93
C PRO A 107 2.80 -17.20 19.38
N ASN A 108 3.80 -17.95 19.82
CA ASN A 108 4.28 -17.98 21.20
C ASN A 108 5.67 -17.36 21.39
N ASP A 109 6.29 -16.85 20.33
CA ASP A 109 7.58 -16.18 20.43
C ASP A 109 7.41 -14.67 20.57
N ARG A 110 7.72 -14.15 21.76
CA ARG A 110 7.68 -12.70 22.05
C ARG A 110 8.69 -11.89 21.25
N ASN A 111 9.71 -12.55 20.72
CA ASN A 111 10.76 -11.94 19.89
C ASN A 111 10.51 -12.16 18.39
N SER A 112 9.41 -12.84 18.00
CA SER A 112 9.11 -13.05 16.59
C SER A 112 8.90 -11.71 15.89
N SER A 113 9.48 -11.58 14.73
CA SER A 113 9.22 -10.48 13.79
C SER A 113 7.83 -10.67 13.17
N ARG A 114 6.77 -10.66 13.94
CA ARG A 114 5.38 -10.88 13.50
C ARG A 114 5.18 -10.36 12.09
N ALA A 115 4.15 -10.79 11.40
CA ALA A 115 3.78 -10.25 10.08
C ALA A 115 3.58 -8.73 10.17
N GLN A 116 4.70 -8.01 10.25
CA GLN A 116 4.77 -6.59 10.66
C GLN A 116 3.88 -5.74 9.78
N PHE A 117 3.88 -6.00 8.47
CA PHE A 117 3.03 -5.28 7.54
C PHE A 117 1.54 -5.31 7.93
N MET A 118 1.00 -6.51 8.23
CA MET A 118 -0.39 -6.65 8.68
C MET A 118 -0.61 -6.00 10.05
N SER A 119 0.33 -6.18 10.99
CA SER A 119 0.24 -5.60 12.33
C SER A 119 0.20 -4.06 12.29
N PHE A 120 0.92 -3.43 11.37
CA PHE A 120 0.86 -1.96 11.18
C PHE A 120 -0.49 -1.51 10.64
N LEU A 121 -1.01 -2.19 9.63
CA LEU A 121 -2.32 -1.87 9.07
C LEU A 121 -3.42 -2.01 10.12
N LEU A 122 -3.40 -3.07 10.92
CA LEU A 122 -4.36 -3.28 12.01
C LEU A 122 -4.20 -2.27 13.14
N GLY A 123 -2.96 -1.91 13.52
CA GLY A 123 -2.70 -0.86 14.51
C GLY A 123 -3.23 0.51 14.06
N ASN A 124 -3.10 0.83 12.78
CA ASN A 124 -3.69 2.04 12.20
C ASN A 124 -5.22 2.03 12.29
N LEU A 125 -5.89 0.88 12.04
CA LEU A 125 -7.35 0.79 12.16
C LEU A 125 -7.86 1.15 13.57
N TYR A 126 -7.14 0.78 14.62
CA TYR A 126 -7.52 1.18 15.98
C TYR A 126 -7.57 2.71 16.13
N THR A 127 -6.49 3.40 15.74
CA THR A 127 -6.40 4.86 15.85
C THR A 127 -7.41 5.56 14.92
N ILE A 128 -7.58 5.08 13.70
CA ILE A 128 -8.55 5.58 12.73
C ILE A 128 -9.97 5.47 13.30
N ASN A 129 -10.35 4.29 13.81
CA ASN A 129 -11.67 4.09 14.39
C ASN A 129 -11.89 4.97 15.63
N LYS A 130 -10.85 5.18 16.45
CA LYS A 130 -10.93 6.12 17.57
C LYS A 130 -11.30 7.53 17.09
N VAL A 131 -10.65 8.03 16.05
CA VAL A 131 -11.00 9.34 15.46
C VAL A 131 -12.42 9.35 14.92
N ILE A 132 -12.82 8.33 14.15
CA ILE A 132 -14.18 8.25 13.57
C ILE A 132 -15.27 8.24 14.67
N ASN A 133 -15.06 7.49 15.74
CA ASN A 133 -16.07 7.28 16.77
C ASN A 133 -16.15 8.43 17.80
N GLU A 134 -15.04 9.14 18.04
CA GLU A 134 -14.93 10.06 19.17
C GLU A 134 -14.73 11.53 18.77
N ALA A 135 -14.17 11.85 17.59
CA ALA A 135 -13.83 13.22 17.22
C ALA A 135 -15.04 14.18 17.17
N ALA A 136 -16.22 13.68 16.85
CA ALA A 136 -17.44 14.49 16.81
C ALA A 136 -17.84 15.05 18.19
N SER A 137 -17.57 14.29 19.26
CA SER A 137 -17.87 14.69 20.66
C SER A 137 -16.71 15.43 21.35
N SER A 138 -15.59 15.65 20.67
CA SER A 138 -14.42 16.32 21.20
C SER A 138 -14.70 17.78 21.56
N THR A 139 -13.95 18.32 22.55
CA THR A 139 -14.01 19.75 22.86
C THR A 139 -13.11 20.55 21.93
N GLY A 140 -13.44 21.83 21.73
CA GLY A 140 -12.70 22.69 20.77
C GLY A 140 -12.96 22.32 19.30
N GLY A 141 -12.32 23.09 18.40
CA GLY A 141 -12.59 22.98 16.97
C GLY A 141 -14.00 23.40 16.55
N THR A 142 -14.21 23.67 15.27
CA THR A 142 -15.54 23.90 14.70
C THR A 142 -16.19 22.58 14.30
N GLU A 143 -17.52 22.55 14.19
CA GLU A 143 -18.23 21.35 13.71
C GLU A 143 -17.76 20.92 12.31
N GLN A 144 -17.47 21.87 11.43
CA GLN A 144 -16.93 21.57 10.11
C GLN A 144 -15.56 20.91 10.19
N GLN A 145 -14.66 21.37 11.08
CA GLN A 145 -13.36 20.76 11.27
C GLN A 145 -13.47 19.32 11.80
N LYS A 146 -14.39 19.06 12.72
CA LYS A 146 -14.65 17.71 13.24
C LYS A 146 -15.19 16.77 12.17
N VAL A 147 -16.12 17.26 11.34
CA VAL A 147 -16.67 16.50 10.21
C VAL A 147 -15.59 16.19 9.18
N GLN A 148 -14.75 17.16 8.84
CA GLN A 148 -13.61 16.93 7.93
C GLN A 148 -12.63 15.92 8.50
N LEU A 149 -12.28 16.02 9.78
CA LEU A 149 -11.38 15.09 10.44
C LEU A 149 -11.90 13.64 10.43
N LYS A 150 -13.22 13.47 10.70
CA LYS A 150 -13.90 12.18 10.56
C LYS A 150 -13.81 11.66 9.12
N ALA A 151 -14.06 12.51 8.14
CA ALA A 151 -14.02 12.17 6.73
C ALA A 151 -12.61 11.70 6.30
N GLU A 152 -11.55 12.37 6.73
CA GLU A 152 -10.18 11.94 6.50
C GLU A 152 -9.90 10.56 7.11
N ALA A 153 -10.35 10.33 8.34
CA ALA A 153 -10.22 9.05 9.02
C ALA A 153 -10.97 7.92 8.28
N MET A 154 -12.17 8.19 7.76
CA MET A 154 -12.93 7.22 6.96
C MET A 154 -12.21 6.87 5.65
N ALA A 155 -11.69 7.85 4.93
CA ALA A 155 -10.93 7.60 3.72
C ALA A 155 -9.63 6.81 4.01
N GLN A 156 -8.94 7.12 5.12
CA GLN A 156 -7.79 6.35 5.59
C GLN A 156 -8.17 4.90 5.97
N ARG A 157 -9.37 4.70 6.55
CA ARG A 157 -9.89 3.36 6.86
C ARG A 157 -10.16 2.55 5.60
N ALA A 158 -10.75 3.17 4.59
CA ALA A 158 -10.97 2.53 3.29
C ALA A 158 -9.65 2.12 2.63
N PHE A 159 -8.63 2.99 2.62
CA PHE A 159 -7.30 2.65 2.12
C PHE A 159 -6.67 1.47 2.87
N THR A 160 -6.73 1.49 4.20
CA THR A 160 -6.17 0.42 5.03
C THR A 160 -6.86 -0.92 4.75
N ASN A 161 -8.20 -0.91 4.63
CA ASN A 161 -8.97 -2.10 4.26
C ASN A 161 -8.65 -2.55 2.82
N PHE A 162 -8.46 -1.63 1.87
CA PHE A 162 -8.08 -1.96 0.51
C PHE A 162 -6.74 -2.72 0.47
N GLN A 163 -5.75 -2.30 1.27
CA GLN A 163 -4.49 -3.04 1.38
C GLN A 163 -4.72 -4.44 1.96
N LEU A 164 -5.43 -4.57 3.09
CA LEU A 164 -5.70 -5.85 3.75
C LEU A 164 -6.46 -6.81 2.84
N VAL A 165 -7.51 -6.35 2.18
CA VAL A 165 -8.33 -7.13 1.25
C VAL A 165 -7.47 -7.61 0.07
N ASN A 166 -6.64 -6.74 -0.51
CA ASN A 166 -5.83 -7.11 -1.66
C ASN A 166 -4.63 -8.02 -1.33
N TYR A 167 -4.32 -8.25 -0.07
CA TYR A 167 -3.36 -9.30 0.33
C TYR A 167 -4.03 -10.59 0.78
N PHE A 168 -5.13 -10.50 1.53
CA PHE A 168 -5.64 -11.61 2.33
C PHE A 168 -7.02 -12.14 1.91
N THR A 169 -7.57 -11.66 0.80
CA THR A 169 -8.79 -12.24 0.22
C THR A 169 -8.56 -12.63 -1.23
N LYS A 170 -9.44 -13.43 -1.81
CA LYS A 170 -9.42 -13.65 -3.26
C LYS A 170 -9.60 -12.33 -4.01
N PRO A 171 -9.09 -12.21 -5.24
CA PRO A 171 -9.44 -11.10 -6.12
C PRO A 171 -10.95 -10.97 -6.26
N TYR A 172 -11.45 -9.74 -6.39
CA TYR A 172 -12.88 -9.54 -6.57
C TYR A 172 -13.35 -10.23 -7.86
N ASN A 173 -14.40 -11.02 -7.73
CA ASN A 173 -15.13 -11.61 -8.86
C ASN A 173 -16.63 -11.47 -8.56
N ALA A 174 -17.35 -10.75 -9.40
CA ALA A 174 -18.77 -10.45 -9.19
C ALA A 174 -19.65 -11.70 -8.97
N SER A 175 -19.26 -12.85 -9.55
CA SER A 175 -20.02 -14.10 -9.39
C SER A 175 -19.80 -14.81 -8.06
N THR A 176 -18.70 -14.56 -7.37
CA THR A 176 -18.32 -15.29 -6.14
C THR A 176 -18.05 -14.38 -4.93
N ALA A 177 -17.90 -13.07 -5.13
CA ALA A 177 -17.57 -12.11 -4.06
C ALA A 177 -18.55 -12.12 -2.88
N GLY A 178 -19.82 -12.47 -3.13
CA GLY A 178 -20.84 -12.60 -2.08
C GLY A 178 -20.67 -13.83 -1.19
N SER A 179 -19.83 -14.79 -1.58
CA SER A 179 -19.56 -16.03 -0.84
C SER A 179 -18.08 -16.25 -0.51
N ASP A 180 -17.16 -15.62 -1.27
CA ASP A 180 -15.73 -15.71 -0.98
C ASP A 180 -15.40 -15.06 0.37
N PRO A 181 -14.59 -15.72 1.22
CA PRO A 181 -14.23 -15.17 2.53
C PRO A 181 -13.51 -13.83 2.39
N GLY A 182 -14.03 -12.83 3.07
CA GLY A 182 -13.45 -11.49 3.16
C GLY A 182 -12.31 -11.39 4.16
N PHE A 183 -12.02 -10.16 4.56
CA PHE A 183 -11.19 -9.81 5.71
C PHE A 183 -12.06 -9.14 6.79
N PRO A 184 -11.81 -9.34 8.09
CA PRO A 184 -12.64 -8.77 9.15
C PRO A 184 -12.81 -7.26 9.04
N ILE A 185 -14.03 -6.79 9.12
CA ILE A 185 -14.37 -5.35 9.11
C ILE A 185 -14.40 -4.83 10.53
N ILE A 186 -13.39 -4.04 10.90
CA ILE A 186 -13.22 -3.48 12.24
C ILE A 186 -13.70 -2.02 12.23
N LYS A 187 -14.80 -1.73 12.97
CA LYS A 187 -15.47 -0.42 12.99
C LYS A 187 -15.25 0.36 14.28
N THR A 188 -14.75 -0.27 15.31
CA THR A 188 -14.59 0.32 16.66
C THR A 188 -13.16 0.20 17.16
N ALA A 189 -12.77 1.14 18.01
CA ALA A 189 -11.49 1.11 18.74
C ALA A 189 -11.68 0.37 20.08
N ASP A 190 -12.09 -0.89 20.00
CA ASP A 190 -12.37 -1.71 21.18
C ASP A 190 -11.37 -2.86 21.27
N ILE A 191 -10.49 -2.82 22.28
CA ILE A 191 -9.47 -3.84 22.53
C ILE A 191 -10.03 -5.07 23.27
N THR A 192 -11.29 -5.04 23.69
CA THR A 192 -11.93 -6.17 24.39
C THR A 192 -12.53 -7.19 23.43
N VAL A 193 -12.71 -6.80 22.16
CA VAL A 193 -13.16 -7.72 21.11
C VAL A 193 -12.05 -8.72 20.80
N ALA A 194 -12.27 -9.98 21.14
CA ALA A 194 -11.26 -11.03 21.06
C ALA A 194 -11.32 -11.84 19.76
N THR A 195 -12.47 -11.85 19.07
CA THR A 195 -12.68 -12.65 17.85
C THR A 195 -13.36 -11.85 16.76
N PHE A 196 -13.02 -12.15 15.51
CA PHE A 196 -13.54 -11.44 14.34
C PHE A 196 -13.96 -12.45 13.26
N ASP A 197 -15.12 -12.20 12.66
CA ASP A 197 -15.57 -12.92 11.48
C ASP A 197 -14.99 -12.30 10.21
N ARG A 198 -14.67 -13.13 9.24
CA ARG A 198 -14.11 -12.66 7.96
C ARG A 198 -15.12 -11.88 7.12
N GLY A 199 -16.41 -12.22 7.22
CA GLY A 199 -17.42 -11.70 6.30
C GLY A 199 -17.15 -12.16 4.85
N THR A 200 -17.54 -11.34 3.88
CA THR A 200 -17.39 -11.64 2.45
C THR A 200 -16.54 -10.59 1.74
N VAL A 201 -15.95 -10.96 0.59
CA VAL A 201 -15.25 -10.01 -0.29
C VAL A 201 -16.18 -8.87 -0.70
N GLN A 202 -17.44 -9.18 -1.09
CA GLN A 202 -18.43 -8.15 -1.43
C GLN A 202 -18.64 -7.16 -0.27
N GLY A 203 -18.83 -7.68 0.96
CA GLY A 203 -19.01 -6.85 2.14
C GLY A 203 -17.82 -5.90 2.42
N ASN A 204 -16.59 -6.36 2.16
CA ASN A 204 -15.41 -5.50 2.27
C ASN A 204 -15.43 -4.37 1.24
N TYR A 205 -15.75 -4.65 -0.01
CA TYR A 205 -15.82 -3.62 -1.06
C TYR A 205 -16.95 -2.62 -0.78
N ASP A 206 -18.14 -3.09 -0.38
CA ASP A 206 -19.27 -2.23 -0.01
C ASP A 206 -18.91 -1.31 1.16
N PHE A 207 -18.19 -1.82 2.15
CA PHE A 207 -17.71 -1.04 3.28
C PHE A 207 -16.74 0.07 2.86
N MET A 208 -15.75 -0.25 2.03
CA MET A 208 -14.80 0.75 1.52
C MET A 208 -15.50 1.82 0.67
N ILE A 209 -16.45 1.43 -0.19
CA ILE A 209 -17.24 2.35 -1.01
C ILE A 209 -18.07 3.27 -0.13
N SER A 210 -18.71 2.73 0.92
CA SER A 210 -19.50 3.52 1.88
C SER A 210 -18.62 4.56 2.58
N ASP A 211 -17.47 4.17 3.10
CA ASP A 211 -16.54 5.08 3.78
C ASP A 211 -16.06 6.19 2.85
N LEU A 212 -15.66 5.87 1.62
CA LEU A 212 -15.18 6.87 0.66
C LEU A 212 -16.30 7.79 0.19
N THR A 213 -17.52 7.27 -0.01
CA THR A 213 -18.66 8.09 -0.43
C THR A 213 -19.01 9.14 0.63
N GLU A 214 -19.05 8.76 1.91
CA GLU A 214 -19.27 9.71 3.03
C GLU A 214 -18.09 10.67 3.16
N ALA A 215 -16.85 10.19 3.01
CA ALA A 215 -15.65 11.01 3.09
C ALA A 215 -15.61 12.09 2.00
N ILE A 216 -15.83 11.73 0.74
CA ILE A 216 -15.80 12.64 -0.42
C ILE A 216 -16.76 13.83 -0.24
N ALA A 217 -17.92 13.61 0.37
CA ALA A 217 -18.88 14.67 0.61
C ALA A 217 -18.39 15.75 1.60
N ASN A 218 -17.38 15.43 2.43
CA ASN A 218 -16.96 16.27 3.54
C ASN A 218 -15.47 16.66 3.50
N LEU A 219 -14.69 16.07 2.60
CA LEU A 219 -13.27 16.39 2.46
C LEU A 219 -13.03 17.71 1.75
N PRO A 220 -11.98 18.47 2.12
CA PRO A 220 -11.59 19.68 1.40
C PRO A 220 -10.98 19.32 0.03
N VAL A 221 -11.15 20.23 -0.94
CA VAL A 221 -10.51 20.09 -2.27
C VAL A 221 -8.98 19.99 -2.14
N GLN A 222 -8.40 20.77 -1.23
CA GLN A 222 -6.98 20.71 -0.91
C GLN A 222 -6.77 20.44 0.58
N SER A 223 -6.00 19.42 0.91
CA SER A 223 -5.54 19.15 2.28
C SER A 223 -4.44 20.14 2.71
N ALA A 224 -4.23 20.26 4.01
CA ALA A 224 -3.18 21.12 4.58
C ALA A 224 -1.76 20.70 4.15
N VAL A 225 -1.54 19.40 3.99
CA VAL A 225 -0.29 18.77 3.55
C VAL A 225 -0.61 17.53 2.71
N GLN A 226 0.27 17.15 1.78
CA GLN A 226 0.02 16.01 0.88
C GLN A 226 -0.02 14.65 1.61
N THR A 227 0.44 14.55 2.84
CA THR A 227 0.28 13.33 3.66
C THR A 227 -1.13 13.17 4.25
N ARG A 228 -2.00 14.19 4.12
CA ARG A 228 -3.42 14.15 4.49
C ARG A 228 -4.27 14.05 3.22
N ILE A 229 -5.31 13.22 3.28
CA ILE A 229 -6.11 12.95 2.09
C ILE A 229 -7.01 14.15 1.72
N SER A 230 -7.04 14.49 0.43
CA SER A 230 -7.94 15.48 -0.15
C SER A 230 -9.16 14.82 -0.78
N LYS A 231 -10.17 15.62 -1.17
CA LYS A 231 -11.36 15.15 -1.87
C LYS A 231 -11.00 14.42 -3.17
N GLY A 232 -10.17 15.03 -4.02
CA GLY A 232 -9.75 14.40 -5.28
C GLY A 232 -8.97 13.09 -5.06
N ALA A 233 -8.19 12.98 -3.97
CA ALA A 233 -7.50 11.74 -3.65
C ALA A 233 -8.47 10.63 -3.21
N ALA A 234 -9.52 10.96 -2.45
CA ALA A 234 -10.56 10.01 -2.07
C ALA A 234 -11.40 9.56 -3.28
N GLU A 235 -11.67 10.47 -4.22
CA GLU A 235 -12.33 10.16 -5.51
C GLU A 235 -11.47 9.22 -6.36
N ALA A 236 -10.16 9.46 -6.44
CA ALA A 236 -9.21 8.58 -7.11
C ALA A 236 -9.19 7.18 -6.50
N MET A 237 -9.19 7.09 -5.17
CA MET A 237 -9.26 5.81 -4.44
C MET A 237 -10.56 5.07 -4.74
N LEU A 238 -11.71 5.77 -4.75
CA LEU A 238 -12.99 5.16 -5.07
C LEU A 238 -13.02 4.68 -6.53
N GLY A 239 -12.47 5.47 -7.46
CA GLY A 239 -12.29 5.09 -8.86
C GLY A 239 -11.43 3.83 -9.01
N LYS A 240 -10.31 3.74 -8.28
CA LYS A 240 -9.45 2.55 -8.24
C LYS A 240 -10.21 1.33 -7.71
N ILE A 241 -10.99 1.46 -6.65
CA ILE A 241 -11.82 0.38 -6.10
C ILE A 241 -12.84 -0.12 -7.13
N TYR A 242 -13.56 0.78 -7.81
CA TYR A 242 -14.48 0.39 -8.86
C TYR A 242 -13.78 -0.32 -10.03
N LEU A 243 -12.60 0.14 -10.41
CA LEU A 243 -11.80 -0.52 -11.46
C LEU A 243 -11.41 -1.94 -11.04
N PHE A 244 -11.04 -2.16 -9.78
CA PHE A 244 -10.75 -3.49 -9.22
C PHE A 244 -11.99 -4.41 -9.17
N MET A 245 -13.19 -3.83 -9.14
CA MET A 245 -14.45 -4.57 -9.24
C MET A 245 -14.90 -4.82 -10.68
N GLY A 246 -14.19 -4.32 -11.70
CA GLY A 246 -14.61 -4.34 -13.10
C GLY A 246 -15.75 -3.38 -13.43
N LYS A 247 -16.06 -2.41 -12.55
CA LYS A 247 -17.07 -1.38 -12.73
C LYS A 247 -16.46 -0.16 -13.41
N TYR A 248 -16.18 -0.30 -14.72
CA TYR A 248 -15.35 0.67 -15.45
C TYR A 248 -16.02 2.03 -15.66
N ASN A 249 -17.36 2.09 -15.81
CA ASN A 249 -18.09 3.35 -15.96
C ASN A 249 -18.09 4.16 -14.64
N GLU A 250 -18.31 3.49 -13.53
CA GLU A 250 -18.24 4.09 -12.20
C GLU A 250 -16.79 4.53 -11.88
N ALA A 251 -15.80 3.71 -12.25
CA ALA A 251 -14.39 4.04 -12.12
C ALA A 251 -14.05 5.31 -12.90
N LEU A 252 -14.41 5.38 -14.18
CA LEU A 252 -14.18 6.55 -15.03
C LEU A 252 -14.84 7.81 -14.49
N THR A 253 -16.08 7.69 -13.99
CA THR A 253 -16.79 8.80 -13.36
C THR A 253 -16.01 9.37 -12.17
N MET A 254 -15.52 8.52 -11.27
CA MET A 254 -14.78 8.97 -10.08
C MET A 254 -13.38 9.50 -10.44
N LEU A 255 -12.69 8.86 -11.37
CA LEU A 255 -11.39 9.31 -11.83
C LEU A 255 -11.45 10.69 -12.50
N ASN A 256 -12.49 10.94 -13.33
CA ASN A 256 -12.70 12.27 -13.91
C ASN A 256 -12.99 13.35 -12.86
N LYS A 257 -13.76 13.04 -11.81
CA LYS A 257 -13.95 13.95 -10.68
C LYS A 257 -12.64 14.24 -9.97
N ALA A 258 -11.82 13.22 -9.72
CA ALA A 258 -10.50 13.38 -9.11
C ALA A 258 -9.61 14.36 -9.91
N PHE A 259 -9.58 14.26 -11.23
CA PHE A 259 -8.87 15.24 -12.07
C PHE A 259 -9.46 16.63 -11.99
N THR A 260 -10.79 16.76 -11.93
CA THR A 260 -11.47 18.07 -11.80
C THR A 260 -11.12 18.73 -10.46
N ASP A 261 -11.22 18.01 -9.35
CA ASP A 261 -10.90 18.54 -8.03
C ASP A 261 -9.40 18.77 -7.85
N MET A 262 -8.55 17.94 -8.45
CA MET A 262 -7.11 18.16 -8.50
C MET A 262 -6.76 19.48 -9.24
N ALA A 263 -7.40 19.75 -10.37
CA ALA A 263 -7.17 20.99 -11.11
C ALA A 263 -7.63 22.24 -10.35
N ALA A 264 -8.57 22.10 -9.41
CA ALA A 264 -9.05 23.21 -8.54
C ALA A 264 -8.12 23.46 -7.33
N MET A 265 -7.09 22.66 -7.11
CA MET A 265 -6.12 22.86 -6.03
C MET A 265 -5.25 24.08 -6.30
N LYS A 266 -4.79 24.76 -5.24
CA LYS A 266 -3.81 25.85 -5.34
C LYS A 266 -2.44 25.35 -5.82
N THR A 267 -2.08 24.14 -5.40
CA THR A 267 -0.81 23.47 -5.74
C THR A 267 -1.12 22.03 -6.15
N PRO A 268 -1.59 21.83 -7.40
CA PRO A 268 -1.84 20.48 -7.89
C PRO A 268 -0.52 19.72 -8.09
N PRO A 269 -0.52 18.38 -7.95
CA PRO A 269 0.63 17.57 -8.29
C PRO A 269 0.96 17.72 -9.78
N THR A 270 2.23 17.61 -10.13
CA THR A 270 2.72 17.72 -11.50
C THR A 270 3.74 16.62 -11.78
N LEU A 271 3.73 16.08 -13.00
CA LEU A 271 4.72 15.09 -13.42
C LEU A 271 6.13 15.66 -13.42
N TYR A 272 7.09 14.85 -13.05
CA TYR A 272 8.48 15.09 -13.41
C TYR A 272 8.65 14.89 -14.91
N ASP A 273 9.25 15.85 -15.59
CA ASP A 273 9.71 15.66 -16.96
C ASP A 273 11.14 15.15 -16.95
N TYR A 274 11.32 13.87 -17.23
CA TYR A 274 12.65 13.24 -17.25
C TYR A 274 13.51 13.75 -18.41
N ASN A 275 12.90 14.27 -19.47
CA ASN A 275 13.64 14.95 -20.55
C ASN A 275 14.34 16.22 -20.03
N VAL A 276 13.81 16.84 -18.98
CA VAL A 276 14.39 18.04 -18.36
C VAL A 276 15.26 17.65 -17.17
N THR A 277 14.76 16.80 -16.28
CA THR A 277 15.48 16.49 -15.03
C THR A 277 16.75 15.69 -15.24
N MET A 278 16.85 14.91 -16.31
CA MET A 278 18.05 14.12 -16.68
C MET A 278 18.88 14.75 -17.81
N ALA A 279 18.45 15.88 -18.38
CA ALA A 279 19.26 16.66 -19.33
C ALA A 279 20.43 17.37 -18.64
N SER A 280 21.36 17.91 -19.41
CA SER A 280 22.49 18.69 -18.89
C SER A 280 22.01 19.81 -17.97
N GLY A 281 22.50 19.86 -16.73
CA GLY A 281 22.07 20.78 -15.68
C GLY A 281 20.76 20.40 -14.97
N GLY A 282 20.16 19.26 -15.31
CA GLY A 282 18.92 18.79 -14.70
C GLY A 282 19.10 18.32 -13.24
N SER A 283 18.00 18.37 -12.49
CA SER A 283 17.99 18.11 -11.03
C SER A 283 18.29 16.66 -10.64
N PHE A 284 18.18 15.71 -11.58
CA PHE A 284 18.46 14.29 -11.33
C PHE A 284 19.92 13.91 -11.64
N LEU A 285 20.74 14.87 -12.09
CA LEU A 285 22.17 14.65 -12.28
C LEU A 285 22.98 14.84 -10.98
N PRO A 286 24.13 14.14 -10.84
CA PRO A 286 24.69 13.17 -11.81
C PRO A 286 23.93 11.84 -11.76
N ILE A 287 24.00 11.06 -12.86
CA ILE A 287 23.54 9.68 -12.89
C ILE A 287 24.73 8.80 -12.56
N ASP A 288 24.74 8.22 -11.37
CA ASP A 288 25.76 7.28 -10.96
C ASP A 288 25.49 5.89 -11.59
N PRO A 289 26.49 5.19 -12.12
CA PRO A 289 26.29 3.88 -12.74
C PRO A 289 25.68 2.82 -11.82
N TYR A 290 25.92 2.90 -10.51
CA TYR A 290 25.41 1.96 -9.53
C TYR A 290 24.21 2.52 -8.76
N TYR A 291 24.30 3.75 -8.24
CA TYR A 291 23.20 4.35 -7.47
C TYR A 291 22.11 4.96 -8.34
N GLY A 292 22.36 5.17 -9.63
CA GLY A 292 21.40 5.83 -10.52
C GLY A 292 21.33 7.36 -10.33
N PRO A 293 20.24 7.99 -10.79
CA PRO A 293 20.06 9.42 -10.72
C PRO A 293 19.74 9.90 -9.30
N ASN A 294 20.03 11.17 -9.02
CA ASN A 294 19.52 11.86 -7.84
C ASN A 294 18.00 12.05 -8.00
N SER A 295 17.19 11.20 -7.38
CA SER A 295 15.77 11.07 -7.66
C SER A 295 14.89 11.27 -6.44
N PRO A 296 13.59 11.60 -6.62
CA PRO A 296 12.64 11.76 -5.52
C PRO A 296 12.39 10.48 -4.70
N PHE A 297 12.70 9.30 -5.24
CA PHE A 297 12.45 8.02 -4.57
C PHE A 297 13.30 7.80 -3.30
N THR A 298 14.31 8.64 -3.08
CA THR A 298 15.13 8.63 -1.85
C THR A 298 14.63 9.58 -0.78
N ASN A 299 13.68 10.48 -1.10
CA ASN A 299 13.21 11.55 -0.23
C ASN A 299 11.69 11.47 0.02
N ALA A 300 11.28 11.12 1.23
CA ALA A 300 9.88 11.07 1.61
C ALA A 300 9.18 12.46 1.63
N SER A 301 9.96 13.55 1.68
CA SER A 301 9.39 14.90 1.61
C SER A 301 9.13 15.37 0.17
N ASP A 302 9.60 14.63 -0.82
CA ASP A 302 9.30 14.92 -2.21
C ASP A 302 7.94 14.34 -2.59
N THR A 303 6.96 15.20 -2.70
CA THR A 303 5.55 14.84 -2.97
C THR A 303 5.03 15.48 -4.25
N LYS A 304 5.93 15.88 -5.17
CA LYS A 304 5.57 16.62 -6.37
C LYS A 304 4.53 15.91 -7.24
N GLU A 305 4.61 14.61 -7.37
CA GLU A 305 3.66 13.80 -8.14
C GLU A 305 2.51 13.23 -7.29
N SER A 306 2.51 13.47 -5.97
CA SER A 306 1.52 12.89 -5.06
C SER A 306 0.31 13.80 -4.89
N LEU A 307 -0.87 13.30 -5.19
CA LEU A 307 -2.15 13.88 -4.75
C LEU A 307 -2.43 13.54 -3.28
N TRP A 308 -1.97 12.38 -2.85
CA TRP A 308 -1.91 11.93 -1.46
C TRP A 308 -0.70 11.03 -1.26
N ALA A 309 0.25 11.51 -0.48
CA ALA A 309 1.53 10.85 -0.27
C ALA A 309 1.46 9.81 0.86
N VAL A 310 1.55 8.54 0.49
CA VAL A 310 1.73 7.42 1.42
C VAL A 310 2.89 6.56 0.91
N PHE A 311 3.81 6.24 1.80
CA PHE A 311 5.04 5.55 1.48
C PHE A 311 5.16 4.23 2.25
N THR A 312 5.88 3.29 1.67
CA THR A 312 6.48 2.17 2.40
C THR A 312 7.99 2.18 2.17
N TYR A 313 8.74 1.83 3.19
CA TYR A 313 10.19 1.81 3.11
C TYR A 313 10.64 0.54 2.37
N ALA A 314 11.34 0.72 1.25
CA ALA A 314 11.86 -0.39 0.44
C ALA A 314 13.28 -0.78 0.79
N GLY A 315 13.98 0.06 1.56
CA GLY A 315 15.38 -0.15 1.90
C GLY A 315 16.32 0.91 1.34
N THR A 316 17.60 0.76 1.65
CA THR A 316 18.68 1.53 1.01
C THR A 316 19.57 0.56 0.25
N TYR A 317 19.80 0.86 -1.02
CA TYR A 317 20.72 0.09 -1.85
C TYR A 317 22.13 0.10 -1.28
N GLY A 318 22.80 -1.02 -1.38
CA GLY A 318 24.25 -1.09 -1.15
C GLY A 318 24.71 -1.88 0.05
N GLY A 319 23.88 -2.78 0.59
CA GLY A 319 24.30 -3.53 1.77
C GLY A 319 23.82 -4.96 1.90
N ASN A 320 23.12 -5.54 0.94
CA ASN A 320 22.48 -6.86 1.05
C ASN A 320 21.62 -7.02 2.34
N GLN A 321 21.01 -5.92 2.81
CA GLN A 321 20.31 -5.89 4.09
C GLN A 321 18.80 -5.86 3.94
N PHE A 322 18.27 -5.73 2.70
CA PHE A 322 16.84 -5.55 2.46
C PHE A 322 16.24 -6.66 1.59
N PRO A 323 14.95 -6.96 1.80
CA PRO A 323 14.27 -8.03 1.07
C PRO A 323 14.24 -7.86 -0.44
N THR A 324 14.39 -6.63 -0.94
CA THR A 324 14.38 -6.30 -2.37
C THR A 324 15.76 -6.31 -3.01
N ASP A 325 16.84 -6.45 -2.24
CA ASP A 325 18.21 -6.38 -2.76
C ASP A 325 18.59 -7.52 -3.72
N PHE A 326 17.84 -8.62 -3.68
CA PHE A 326 18.04 -9.73 -4.61
C PHE A 326 17.23 -9.60 -5.91
N LEU A 327 16.30 -8.63 -6.00
CA LEU A 327 15.41 -8.48 -7.14
C LEU A 327 16.10 -7.79 -8.31
N THR A 328 15.85 -8.34 -9.51
CA THR A 328 16.20 -7.73 -10.79
C THR A 328 14.99 -7.74 -11.72
N ILE A 329 14.99 -6.92 -12.76
CA ILE A 329 14.06 -7.04 -13.86
C ILE A 329 14.66 -7.92 -14.96
N PRO A 330 13.95 -8.97 -15.41
CA PRO A 330 14.41 -9.88 -16.45
C PRO A 330 14.30 -9.24 -17.84
N SER A 331 14.96 -9.87 -18.84
CA SER A 331 14.93 -9.42 -20.25
C SER A 331 13.50 -9.21 -20.79
N LYS A 332 12.52 -10.02 -20.37
CA LYS A 332 11.10 -9.84 -20.72
C LYS A 332 10.60 -8.45 -20.29
N THR A 333 10.87 -8.05 -19.06
CA THR A 333 10.46 -6.74 -18.53
C THR A 333 11.25 -5.61 -19.15
N ILE A 334 12.58 -5.79 -19.31
CA ILE A 334 13.46 -4.81 -19.99
C ILE A 334 12.98 -4.56 -21.41
N GLY A 335 12.55 -5.59 -22.12
CA GLY A 335 12.04 -5.51 -23.50
C GLY A 335 10.76 -4.69 -23.68
N LEU A 336 10.08 -4.32 -22.60
CA LEU A 336 8.94 -3.40 -22.66
C LEU A 336 9.38 -1.95 -22.88
N PHE A 337 10.59 -1.57 -22.45
CA PHE A 337 11.12 -0.21 -22.58
C PHE A 337 11.72 0.03 -23.97
N SER A 338 11.58 1.25 -24.49
CA SER A 338 12.40 1.66 -25.63
C SER A 338 13.84 1.94 -25.16
N ALA A 339 14.79 1.89 -26.10
CA ALA A 339 16.20 2.07 -25.78
C ALA A 339 16.52 3.44 -25.13
N ASN A 340 15.71 4.45 -25.44
CA ASN A 340 15.85 5.82 -24.95
C ASN A 340 14.89 6.15 -23.81
N ASP A 341 14.22 5.16 -23.21
CA ASP A 341 13.34 5.38 -22.06
C ASP A 341 14.16 5.81 -20.84
N TRP A 342 13.92 7.02 -20.36
CA TRP A 342 14.64 7.59 -19.22
C TRP A 342 14.46 6.79 -17.93
N ARG A 343 13.37 6.04 -17.81
CA ARG A 343 13.12 5.17 -16.65
C ARG A 343 14.18 4.09 -16.48
N LEU A 344 14.84 3.65 -17.56
CA LEU A 344 15.96 2.72 -17.48
C LEU A 344 17.16 3.28 -16.72
N LYS A 345 17.29 4.62 -16.59
CA LYS A 345 18.35 5.24 -15.78
C LYS A 345 18.21 5.01 -14.29
N PHE A 346 17.04 4.57 -13.83
CA PHE A 346 16.81 4.13 -12.45
C PHE A 346 17.23 2.68 -12.20
N TYR A 347 17.89 2.05 -13.13
CA TYR A 347 18.37 0.67 -13.02
C TYR A 347 19.87 0.61 -13.29
N SER A 348 20.55 -0.33 -12.63
CA SER A 348 21.97 -0.63 -12.81
C SER A 348 22.16 -2.08 -13.24
N ASN A 349 23.14 -2.32 -14.07
CA ASN A 349 23.63 -3.66 -14.38
C ASN A 349 24.76 -4.12 -13.43
N LEU A 350 25.09 -3.33 -12.40
CA LEU A 350 26.19 -3.63 -11.48
C LEU A 350 25.66 -4.30 -10.19
N ARG A 351 26.45 -5.25 -9.67
CA ARG A 351 26.26 -5.84 -8.34
C ARG A 351 26.62 -4.86 -7.24
N SER A 352 26.34 -5.22 -5.99
CA SER A 352 26.65 -4.43 -4.79
C SER A 352 28.12 -4.09 -4.59
N ASP A 353 29.04 -4.81 -5.26
CA ASP A 353 30.48 -4.47 -5.30
C ASP A 353 30.79 -3.28 -6.22
N GLN A 354 29.81 -2.76 -6.95
CA GLN A 354 29.87 -1.63 -7.88
C GLN A 354 30.84 -1.83 -9.06
N LYS A 355 31.22 -3.07 -9.35
CA LYS A 355 32.22 -3.44 -10.37
C LYS A 355 31.77 -4.60 -11.22
N THR A 356 31.20 -5.63 -10.60
CA THR A 356 30.79 -6.84 -11.31
C THR A 356 29.43 -6.64 -11.95
N GLU A 357 29.31 -6.93 -13.24
CA GLU A 357 28.02 -6.87 -13.93
C GLU A 357 27.10 -8.02 -13.50
N ILE A 358 25.80 -7.74 -13.48
CA ILE A 358 24.75 -8.74 -13.31
C ILE A 358 24.70 -9.57 -14.62
N PRO A 359 24.84 -10.90 -14.55
CA PRO A 359 24.87 -11.73 -15.74
C PRO A 359 23.58 -11.68 -16.55
N GLY A 360 23.65 -11.90 -17.86
CA GLY A 360 22.48 -12.03 -18.74
C GLY A 360 21.75 -10.72 -19.00
N GLY A 361 22.38 -9.57 -18.73
CA GLY A 361 21.82 -8.24 -19.04
C GLY A 361 20.62 -7.84 -18.17
N ARG A 362 20.40 -8.52 -17.04
CA ARG A 362 19.35 -8.15 -16.07
C ARG A 362 19.76 -6.89 -15.33
N LEU A 363 18.76 -6.14 -14.87
CA LEU A 363 18.97 -4.84 -14.23
C LEU A 363 18.37 -4.82 -12.84
N GLN A 364 19.04 -4.18 -11.89
CA GLN A 364 18.59 -3.94 -10.55
C GLN A 364 18.08 -2.51 -10.39
N ARG A 365 16.92 -2.33 -9.74
CA ARG A 365 16.37 -0.99 -9.44
C ARG A 365 17.29 -0.27 -8.45
N THR A 366 17.63 0.97 -8.74
CA THR A 366 18.53 1.79 -7.91
C THR A 366 17.77 2.88 -7.17
N ASN A 367 18.33 3.36 -6.07
CA ASN A 367 17.82 4.52 -5.29
C ASN A 367 16.31 4.45 -4.94
N LEU A 368 15.75 3.26 -4.81
CA LEU A 368 14.37 3.08 -4.39
C LEU A 368 14.33 2.91 -2.86
N LYS A 369 14.33 4.02 -2.14
CA LYS A 369 14.22 4.03 -0.68
C LYS A 369 12.77 4.00 -0.22
N PHE A 370 11.89 4.70 -0.93
CA PHE A 370 10.48 4.81 -0.61
C PHE A 370 9.62 4.43 -1.81
N ILE A 371 8.84 3.37 -1.66
CA ILE A 371 7.79 3.01 -2.61
C ILE A 371 6.55 3.85 -2.28
N ARG A 372 5.95 4.45 -3.28
CA ARG A 372 4.76 5.30 -3.16
C ARG A 372 3.51 4.48 -3.41
N ILE A 373 2.67 4.35 -2.40
CA ILE A 373 1.47 3.52 -2.43
C ILE A 373 0.17 4.31 -2.20
N GLY A 374 0.29 5.63 -2.07
CA GLY A 374 -0.84 6.55 -1.94
C GLY A 374 -1.58 6.77 -3.27
N VAL A 375 -1.91 8.03 -3.57
CA VAL A 375 -2.49 8.44 -4.85
C VAL A 375 -1.48 9.29 -5.58
N GLU A 376 -0.79 8.66 -6.53
CA GLU A 376 0.23 9.29 -7.36
C GLU A 376 -0.35 9.66 -8.72
N LEU A 377 0.05 10.81 -9.27
CA LEU A 377 -0.44 11.30 -10.56
C LEU A 377 -0.17 10.32 -11.72
N PRO A 378 0.99 9.66 -11.83
CA PRO A 378 1.20 8.64 -12.86
C PRO A 378 0.21 7.47 -12.75
N ASP A 379 -0.08 6.98 -11.52
CA ASP A 379 -1.08 5.91 -11.32
C ASP A 379 -2.48 6.38 -11.70
N LEU A 380 -2.86 7.59 -11.28
CA LEU A 380 -4.16 8.19 -11.60
C LEU A 380 -4.38 8.33 -13.11
N ILE A 381 -3.37 8.79 -13.87
CA ILE A 381 -3.41 8.90 -15.33
C ILE A 381 -3.65 7.51 -15.96
N LEU A 382 -2.88 6.50 -15.55
CA LEU A 382 -2.96 5.16 -16.14
C LEU A 382 -4.24 4.40 -15.73
N LEU A 383 -4.77 4.64 -14.53
CA LEU A 383 -6.07 4.10 -14.11
C LEU A 383 -7.20 4.71 -14.94
N ARG A 384 -7.16 6.02 -15.23
CA ARG A 384 -8.15 6.67 -16.08
C ARG A 384 -8.05 6.17 -17.52
N ALA A 385 -6.84 6.12 -18.07
CA ALA A 385 -6.60 5.57 -19.39
C ALA A 385 -7.18 4.15 -19.56
N GLU A 386 -6.99 3.28 -18.56
CA GLU A 386 -7.57 1.93 -18.59
C GLU A 386 -9.10 1.98 -18.55
N ALA A 387 -9.70 2.77 -17.67
CA ALA A 387 -11.16 2.91 -17.60
C ALA A 387 -11.74 3.47 -18.91
N GLU A 388 -11.08 4.46 -19.53
CA GLU A 388 -11.46 5.01 -20.84
C GLU A 388 -11.38 3.97 -21.95
N ALA A 389 -10.27 3.23 -22.05
CA ALA A 389 -10.12 2.19 -23.06
C ALA A 389 -11.21 1.11 -22.93
N ARG A 390 -11.52 0.71 -21.69
CA ARG A 390 -12.56 -0.30 -21.42
C ARG A 390 -13.99 0.18 -21.65
N THR A 391 -14.23 1.48 -21.60
CA THR A 391 -15.54 2.10 -21.88
C THR A 391 -15.67 2.62 -23.30
N GLY A 392 -14.66 2.39 -24.15
CA GLY A 392 -14.69 2.73 -25.57
C GLY A 392 -14.18 4.14 -25.92
N ASN A 393 -13.73 4.93 -24.95
CA ASN A 393 -13.08 6.21 -25.18
C ASN A 393 -11.59 6.03 -25.51
N LEU A 394 -11.28 5.40 -26.65
CA LEU A 394 -9.90 5.08 -27.03
C LEU A 394 -9.03 6.34 -27.21
N SER A 395 -9.61 7.41 -27.72
CA SER A 395 -8.87 8.69 -27.92
C SER A 395 -8.46 9.33 -26.60
N GLY A 396 -9.32 9.29 -25.58
CA GLY A 396 -9.00 9.75 -24.21
C GLY A 396 -7.89 8.92 -23.61
N ALA A 397 -8.02 7.60 -23.67
CA ALA A 397 -7.00 6.69 -23.20
C ALA A 397 -5.62 6.93 -23.83
N VAL A 398 -5.58 7.09 -25.16
CA VAL A 398 -4.34 7.42 -25.90
C VAL A 398 -3.77 8.76 -25.46
N ALA A 399 -4.60 9.78 -25.24
CA ALA A 399 -4.16 11.09 -24.78
C ALA A 399 -3.53 11.03 -23.38
N ASP A 400 -4.15 10.31 -22.46
CA ASP A 400 -3.62 10.10 -21.10
C ASP A 400 -2.27 9.38 -21.12
N VAL A 401 -2.19 8.25 -21.80
CA VAL A 401 -0.92 7.51 -21.93
C VAL A 401 0.16 8.37 -22.58
N THR A 402 -0.16 9.11 -23.63
CA THR A 402 0.78 10.00 -24.30
C THR A 402 1.25 11.11 -23.35
N THR A 403 0.36 11.66 -22.54
CA THR A 403 0.71 12.66 -21.52
C THR A 403 1.77 12.15 -20.57
N LEU A 404 1.63 10.93 -20.02
CA LEU A 404 2.66 10.34 -19.18
C LEU A 404 3.95 10.08 -19.96
N ARG A 405 3.85 9.46 -21.13
CA ARG A 405 5.01 9.06 -21.93
C ARG A 405 5.88 10.24 -22.37
N THR A 406 5.28 11.37 -22.73
CA THR A 406 6.04 12.59 -23.09
C THR A 406 6.89 13.13 -21.94
N HIS A 407 6.60 12.76 -20.68
CA HIS A 407 7.39 13.11 -19.52
C HIS A 407 8.42 12.04 -19.12
N ARG A 408 8.41 10.88 -19.77
CA ARG A 408 9.24 9.72 -19.42
C ARG A 408 10.21 9.32 -20.54
N ILE A 409 9.89 9.69 -21.77
CA ILE A 409 10.59 9.26 -22.99
C ILE A 409 10.80 10.48 -23.88
N PRO A 410 11.85 10.52 -24.73
CA PRO A 410 11.99 11.58 -25.74
C PRO A 410 10.71 11.75 -26.57
N ALA A 411 10.32 12.99 -26.82
CA ALA A 411 9.03 13.32 -27.44
C ALA A 411 8.79 12.59 -28.79
N ALA A 412 9.85 12.35 -29.56
CA ALA A 412 9.78 11.63 -30.84
C ALA A 412 9.35 10.14 -30.68
N GLU A 413 9.51 9.54 -29.50
CA GLU A 413 9.20 8.14 -29.20
C GLU A 413 7.98 7.99 -28.28
N ALA A 414 7.42 9.10 -27.81
CA ALA A 414 6.38 9.08 -26.77
C ALA A 414 5.01 8.63 -27.29
N ALA A 415 4.76 8.69 -28.59
CA ALA A 415 3.47 8.32 -29.17
C ALA A 415 3.08 6.87 -28.84
N VAL A 416 1.80 6.64 -28.55
CA VAL A 416 1.25 5.29 -28.46
C VAL A 416 1.28 4.66 -29.84
N PRO A 417 1.76 3.40 -29.99
CA PRO A 417 1.85 2.75 -31.30
C PRO A 417 0.48 2.67 -32.01
N ALA A 418 0.42 3.08 -33.27
CA ALA A 418 -0.83 3.09 -34.04
C ALA A 418 -1.54 1.72 -34.11
N SER A 419 -0.76 0.63 -33.98
CA SER A 419 -1.29 -0.74 -33.98
C SER A 419 -2.22 -1.06 -32.80
N VAL A 420 -2.18 -0.25 -31.72
CA VAL A 420 -3.02 -0.49 -30.52
C VAL A 420 -4.08 0.58 -30.31
N THR A 421 -4.03 1.71 -31.04
CA THR A 421 -4.91 2.87 -30.78
C THR A 421 -6.37 2.68 -31.21
N THR A 422 -6.65 1.70 -32.05
CA THR A 422 -7.98 1.43 -32.61
C THR A 422 -8.65 0.16 -32.09
N ASP A 423 -7.96 -0.60 -31.24
CA ASP A 423 -8.45 -1.84 -30.63
C ASP A 423 -8.42 -1.72 -29.10
N ASN A 424 -9.58 -1.82 -28.47
CA ASN A 424 -9.69 -1.64 -27.03
C ASN A 424 -8.91 -2.71 -26.23
N VAL A 425 -8.89 -3.95 -26.70
CA VAL A 425 -8.17 -5.05 -26.04
C VAL A 425 -6.66 -4.82 -26.13
N ALA A 426 -6.16 -4.46 -27.32
CA ALA A 426 -4.77 -4.16 -27.53
C ALA A 426 -4.33 -2.93 -26.71
N LEU A 427 -5.17 -1.88 -26.67
CA LEU A 427 -4.89 -0.66 -25.91
C LEU A 427 -4.88 -0.93 -24.39
N VAL A 428 -5.82 -1.71 -23.85
CA VAL A 428 -5.81 -2.11 -22.44
C VAL A 428 -4.54 -2.88 -22.11
N LYS A 429 -4.13 -3.84 -22.93
CA LYS A 429 -2.87 -4.58 -22.71
C LYS A 429 -1.66 -3.64 -22.73
N PHE A 430 -1.60 -2.71 -23.65
CA PHE A 430 -0.53 -1.70 -23.73
C PHE A 430 -0.49 -0.81 -22.50
N ILE A 431 -1.65 -0.40 -21.98
CA ILE A 431 -1.74 0.39 -20.71
C ILE A 431 -1.21 -0.43 -19.53
N ILE A 432 -1.53 -1.71 -19.41
CA ILE A 432 -0.98 -2.57 -18.37
C ILE A 432 0.54 -2.70 -18.50
N GLU A 433 1.07 -2.83 -19.72
CA GLU A 433 2.52 -2.79 -19.95
C GLU A 433 3.14 -1.43 -19.59
N GLU A 434 2.44 -0.31 -19.86
CA GLU A 434 2.92 1.02 -19.46
C GLU A 434 2.94 1.16 -17.92
N ARG A 435 1.99 0.55 -17.20
CA ARG A 435 2.01 0.44 -15.74
C ARG A 435 3.24 -0.34 -15.23
N ILE A 436 3.62 -1.43 -15.92
CA ILE A 436 4.86 -2.16 -15.58
C ILE A 436 6.09 -1.26 -15.80
N ARG A 437 6.17 -0.54 -16.93
CA ARG A 437 7.28 0.39 -17.20
C ARG A 437 7.39 1.48 -16.12
N GLU A 438 6.26 2.00 -15.64
CA GLU A 438 6.25 3.08 -14.66
C GLU A 438 6.59 2.59 -13.24
N PHE A 439 6.10 1.42 -12.85
CA PHE A 439 6.09 0.97 -11.46
C PHE A 439 6.81 -0.37 -11.21
N ALA A 440 7.66 -0.83 -12.13
CA ALA A 440 8.37 -2.11 -11.92
C ALA A 440 9.16 -2.08 -10.61
N VAL A 441 9.08 -3.18 -9.84
CA VAL A 441 9.67 -3.35 -8.51
C VAL A 441 8.98 -2.53 -7.40
N GLU A 442 7.92 -1.80 -7.71
CA GLU A 442 7.18 -0.98 -6.74
C GLU A 442 5.88 -1.66 -6.23
N GLY A 443 5.56 -2.84 -6.75
CA GLY A 443 4.47 -3.69 -6.25
C GLY A 443 3.09 -3.42 -6.85
N HIS A 444 2.94 -2.42 -7.73
CA HIS A 444 1.68 -2.15 -8.41
C HIS A 444 1.24 -3.33 -9.28
N HIS A 445 2.20 -3.98 -9.95
CA HIS A 445 1.93 -5.08 -10.86
C HIS A 445 1.35 -6.32 -10.17
N TRP A 446 1.73 -6.62 -8.91
CA TRP A 446 1.10 -7.69 -8.15
C TRP A 446 -0.41 -7.49 -8.00
N PHE A 447 -0.85 -6.28 -7.69
CA PHE A 447 -2.27 -5.96 -7.59
C PHE A 447 -2.97 -6.03 -8.95
N ASP A 448 -2.29 -5.61 -10.03
CA ASP A 448 -2.80 -5.76 -11.39
C ASP A 448 -2.93 -7.25 -11.76
N MET A 449 -1.93 -8.09 -11.52
CA MET A 449 -2.01 -9.54 -11.75
C MET A 449 -3.21 -10.17 -11.05
N ARG A 450 -3.47 -9.78 -9.80
CA ARG A 450 -4.60 -10.29 -9.01
C ARG A 450 -5.94 -9.92 -9.64
N ARG A 451 -6.20 -8.63 -9.88
CA ARG A 451 -7.48 -8.18 -10.44
C ARG A 451 -7.70 -8.66 -11.87
N LEU A 452 -6.63 -8.77 -12.65
CA LEU A 452 -6.69 -9.23 -14.04
C LEU A 452 -6.79 -10.76 -14.17
N SER A 453 -6.54 -11.51 -13.12
CA SER A 453 -6.68 -12.98 -13.12
C SER A 453 -8.12 -13.45 -13.38
N THR A 454 -9.10 -12.59 -13.14
CA THR A 454 -10.53 -12.86 -13.42
C THR A 454 -11.05 -12.12 -14.66
N ASP A 455 -10.19 -11.36 -15.35
CA ASP A 455 -10.55 -10.53 -16.49
C ASP A 455 -10.49 -11.33 -17.81
N PRO A 456 -11.57 -11.36 -18.61
CA PRO A 456 -11.58 -12.08 -19.89
C PRO A 456 -10.49 -11.65 -20.88
N ILE A 457 -10.05 -10.38 -20.86
CA ILE A 457 -8.98 -9.88 -21.75
C ILE A 457 -7.65 -10.60 -21.50
N PHE A 458 -7.43 -11.05 -20.25
CA PHE A 458 -6.21 -11.73 -19.82
C PHE A 458 -6.39 -13.23 -19.61
N SER A 459 -7.57 -13.78 -19.93
CA SER A 459 -7.83 -15.22 -19.87
C SER A 459 -6.92 -15.99 -20.82
N GLY A 460 -6.52 -17.20 -20.41
CA GLY A 460 -5.66 -18.07 -21.23
C GLY A 460 -4.18 -17.68 -21.28
N GLN A 461 -3.76 -16.66 -20.52
CA GLN A 461 -2.35 -16.35 -20.38
C GLN A 461 -1.63 -17.48 -19.64
N PRO A 462 -0.35 -17.78 -20.00
CA PRO A 462 0.47 -18.72 -19.23
C PRO A 462 0.56 -18.30 -17.76
N ALA A 463 0.67 -19.28 -16.86
CA ALA A 463 0.91 -19.01 -15.46
C ALA A 463 2.19 -18.16 -15.28
N ALA A 464 2.10 -17.14 -14.42
CA ALA A 464 3.21 -16.28 -14.10
C ALA A 464 4.39 -17.08 -13.52
N LYS A 465 5.61 -16.66 -13.82
CA LYS A 465 6.84 -17.36 -13.42
C LYS A 465 7.86 -16.39 -12.85
N HIS A 466 8.47 -16.78 -11.75
CA HIS A 466 9.70 -16.18 -11.26
C HIS A 466 10.92 -17.04 -11.61
N PHE A 467 12.03 -16.37 -11.87
CA PHE A 467 13.29 -17.00 -12.19
C PHE A 467 14.34 -16.58 -11.16
N LEU A 468 14.93 -17.55 -10.48
CA LEU A 468 16.12 -17.37 -9.64
C LEU A 468 17.35 -17.77 -10.45
N TYR A 469 18.09 -16.79 -10.94
CA TYR A 469 19.25 -16.99 -11.80
C TYR A 469 20.52 -17.31 -11.01
N THR A 470 21.21 -18.36 -11.41
CA THR A 470 22.55 -18.73 -10.89
C THR A 470 23.67 -18.17 -11.77
N ASP A 471 23.41 -18.00 -13.06
CA ASP A 471 24.30 -17.37 -14.04
C ASP A 471 23.52 -16.62 -15.13
N ALA A 472 24.11 -16.40 -16.29
CA ALA A 472 23.49 -15.67 -17.39
C ALA A 472 22.22 -16.35 -17.94
N THR A 473 22.14 -17.68 -17.90
CA THR A 473 21.11 -18.47 -18.59
C THR A 473 20.42 -19.49 -17.71
N GLN A 474 21.10 -19.99 -16.67
CA GLN A 474 20.55 -21.02 -15.78
C GLN A 474 19.73 -20.38 -14.65
N ALA A 475 18.51 -20.89 -14.47
CA ALA A 475 17.61 -20.42 -13.43
C ALA A 475 16.76 -21.56 -12.86
N THR A 476 16.47 -21.47 -11.57
CA THR A 476 15.35 -22.18 -10.95
C THR A 476 14.07 -21.42 -11.24
N THR A 477 13.05 -22.13 -11.68
CA THR A 477 11.75 -21.54 -12.02
C THR A 477 10.71 -21.84 -10.95
N TYR A 478 10.02 -20.82 -10.49
CA TYR A 478 8.83 -20.91 -9.64
C TYR A 478 7.61 -20.51 -10.44
N THR A 479 6.51 -21.24 -10.28
CA THR A 479 5.27 -20.99 -11.04
C THR A 479 4.16 -20.62 -10.08
N LEU A 480 3.51 -19.49 -10.34
CA LEU A 480 2.37 -19.02 -9.58
C LEU A 480 1.16 -19.92 -9.79
N THR A 481 0.59 -20.46 -8.74
CA THR A 481 -0.69 -21.16 -8.77
C THR A 481 -1.84 -20.21 -8.41
N PRO A 482 -3.07 -20.43 -8.89
CA PRO A 482 -4.20 -19.54 -8.60
C PRO A 482 -4.44 -19.28 -7.10
N ASN A 483 -4.23 -20.29 -6.25
CA ASN A 483 -4.38 -20.13 -4.80
C ASN A 483 -3.36 -19.15 -4.20
N ARG A 484 -2.21 -18.99 -4.83
CA ARG A 484 -1.13 -18.10 -4.35
C ARG A 484 -1.32 -16.64 -4.74
N LEU A 485 -2.35 -16.32 -5.53
CA LEU A 485 -2.82 -14.94 -5.68
C LEU A 485 -3.38 -14.34 -4.38
N THR A 486 -3.53 -15.14 -3.34
CA THR A 486 -4.03 -14.73 -2.03
C THR A 486 -3.08 -15.23 -0.96
N LEU A 487 -2.60 -14.33 -0.10
CA LEU A 487 -1.76 -14.73 1.03
C LEU A 487 -2.60 -15.43 2.10
N ARG A 488 -2.03 -16.43 2.76
CA ARG A 488 -2.59 -17.00 3.98
C ARG A 488 -2.51 -15.99 5.11
N LEU A 489 -3.48 -16.03 6.01
CA LEU A 489 -3.41 -15.22 7.23
C LEU A 489 -2.25 -15.72 8.10
N PRO A 490 -1.53 -14.81 8.78
CA PRO A 490 -0.45 -15.19 9.68
C PRO A 490 -0.91 -16.16 10.78
N PRO A 491 -0.06 -17.12 11.20
CA PRO A 491 -0.42 -18.12 12.22
C PRO A 491 -0.94 -17.52 13.52
N SER A 492 -0.30 -16.45 14.02
CA SER A 492 -0.74 -15.78 15.26
C SER A 492 -2.17 -15.25 15.17
N TYR A 493 -2.56 -14.77 13.99
CA TYR A 493 -3.88 -14.21 13.75
C TYR A 493 -4.96 -15.30 13.75
N VAL A 494 -4.67 -16.42 13.12
CA VAL A 494 -5.61 -17.59 13.09
C VAL A 494 -5.78 -18.20 14.48
N VAL A 495 -4.67 -18.34 15.23
CA VAL A 495 -4.71 -18.89 16.60
C VAL A 495 -5.52 -18.01 17.54
N GLN A 496 -5.46 -16.69 17.38
CA GLN A 496 -6.24 -15.74 18.21
C GLN A 496 -7.72 -15.68 17.79
N ASN A 497 -8.11 -16.25 16.66
CA ASN A 497 -9.49 -16.28 16.17
C ASN A 497 -9.97 -17.73 15.94
N PRO A 498 -10.29 -18.49 17.02
CA PRO A 498 -10.73 -19.87 16.91
C PRO A 498 -11.94 -20.01 15.98
N GLY A 499 -11.84 -20.92 15.00
CA GLY A 499 -12.87 -21.14 13.99
C GLY A 499 -12.69 -20.31 12.71
N MET A 500 -11.73 -19.38 12.66
CA MET A 500 -11.41 -18.64 11.44
C MET A 500 -10.73 -19.56 10.43
N VAL A 501 -11.37 -19.74 9.26
CA VAL A 501 -10.80 -20.52 8.16
C VAL A 501 -9.74 -19.70 7.45
N ASN A 502 -8.53 -20.25 7.31
CA ASN A 502 -7.46 -19.61 6.54
C ASN A 502 -7.68 -19.74 5.02
N ASN A 503 -6.95 -18.96 4.25
CA ASN A 503 -6.89 -19.13 2.80
C ASN A 503 -6.17 -20.45 2.44
N PRO A 504 -6.48 -21.06 1.28
CA PRO A 504 -5.92 -22.34 0.86
C PRO A 504 -4.41 -22.29 0.61
#